data_fe2a8ad04b376562d593d0de3d00d448
#
_entry.id   fe2a8ad04b376562d593d0de3d00d448
#
_cell.length_a   1.000
_cell.length_b   1.000
_cell.length_c   1.000
_cell.angle_alpha   90.00
_cell.angle_beta   90.00
_cell.angle_gamma   90.00
#
_symmetry.space_group_name_H-M   'P 1'
#
loop_
_entity.id
_entity.type
_entity.pdbx_description
1 polymer ?
#
loop_
_entity_poly.entity_id
_entity_poly.type
_entity_poly.pdbx_seq_one_letter_code
_entity_poly.pdbx_strand_id
1 'polypeptide(L)'
;METQLIDGESKNNRSEAGQLSSGTNLGNRYVIQEVIGVGGMGSVYRARDLHFPNVVKLVAVKEMINQAPDPLVRQTIVQNFEREANILATLSHPSIPRIYDYFTLDNRSYLVLEFINGKDLEVVLSQSDAFLPEEQILSWGIELCDVLYFLHNHKPDPIIFRDMKPSNVMINQHNHIMLVDFGIAKAFQTGQKGTMIGTEGYSPPEQYRGEATSKADIYALGATLHHLLTRRDPRLEAPFSFGERPIRKINPNVSMELETVIGTALQYNPEDRYNAISDFKEAMIGAGRKTGLLNRMSNVSSISGGVLNSGGIKEIWAFHCEDELRGTPLLYNGTLHIGCYDNNLYALNAADGKFQWKYAADGGIVSRPVAYDDTIYFGSEDHRLHAVNARTGKLSWSYYTEDRIRSSPRIADNHIFFGSDDGHLHAVNIEANREAWKFDAGSPVRSSPFITNELIYFGCEAGDFFSLDYRGNVKWRYKAKRNITSSPWVQDNVAYFCSIDSHLYAVDAKSGWLIWRFRMEKPSIVSPIVVDNIILTGSADGNIYAVDAKSAKELWRFKTNHQVNGSPAVYKDCVYCGSVDGNLYCLEYKTGRLRWKYETKGPITGSPLVYDDIVYVGSHDHFVYALLA
;
A
#
# COMPACT_ATOMS: atom_id res chain seq x y z
N MET A 1 -5.90 -56.09 17.74
CA MET A 1 -4.93 -55.01 18.04
C MET A 1 -5.71 -53.76 18.16
N GLU A 2 -5.97 -53.34 19.37
CA GLU A 2 -6.79 -52.18 19.76
C GLU A 2 -6.09 -50.88 19.39
N THR A 3 -6.79 -50.01 18.72
CA THR A 3 -6.36 -48.65 18.47
C THR A 3 -6.73 -47.82 19.69
N GLN A 4 -5.75 -47.43 20.48
CA GLN A 4 -5.93 -46.48 21.59
C GLN A 4 -6.25 -45.10 21.04
N LEU A 5 -7.45 -44.62 21.31
CA LEU A 5 -7.84 -43.22 21.23
C LEU A 5 -7.08 -42.47 22.34
N ILE A 6 -6.23 -41.53 21.94
CA ILE A 6 -5.59 -40.59 22.88
C ILE A 6 -6.60 -39.46 23.10
N ASP A 7 -7.37 -39.55 24.16
CA ASP A 7 -8.12 -38.43 24.71
C ASP A 7 -7.12 -37.39 25.28
N GLY A 8 -6.91 -36.33 24.54
CA GLY A 8 -6.20 -35.13 24.98
C GLY A 8 -7.15 -34.26 25.82
N GLU A 9 -7.16 -34.44 27.13
CA GLU A 9 -7.79 -33.52 28.07
C GLU A 9 -7.21 -32.12 27.89
N SER A 10 -8.02 -31.18 27.35
CA SER A 10 -7.73 -29.74 27.36
C SER A 10 -7.86 -29.25 28.81
N LYS A 11 -6.76 -29.21 29.56
CA LYS A 11 -6.70 -28.49 30.82
C LYS A 11 -7.06 -27.02 30.59
N ASN A 12 -8.09 -26.57 31.30
CA ASN A 12 -8.56 -25.19 31.36
C ASN A 12 -7.44 -24.24 31.86
N ASN A 13 -6.57 -23.75 30.99
CA ASN A 13 -5.51 -22.81 31.32
C ASN A 13 -6.05 -21.37 31.34
N ARG A 14 -6.98 -21.06 32.26
CA ARG A 14 -7.55 -19.70 32.40
C ARG A 14 -7.22 -19.15 33.78
N SER A 15 -6.97 -17.83 33.84
CA SER A 15 -6.85 -17.08 35.08
C SER A 15 -8.21 -16.99 35.80
N GLU A 16 -8.21 -16.62 37.11
CA GLU A 16 -9.44 -16.36 37.88
C GLU A 16 -10.38 -15.34 37.20
N ALA A 17 -9.86 -14.46 36.36
CA ALA A 17 -10.61 -13.52 35.56
C ALA A 17 -11.16 -14.11 34.23
N GLY A 18 -11.02 -15.43 33.99
CA GLY A 18 -11.51 -16.11 32.78
C GLY A 18 -10.69 -15.88 31.52
N GLN A 19 -9.56 -15.19 31.60
CA GLN A 19 -8.63 -14.93 30.50
C GLN A 19 -7.70 -16.12 30.24
N LEU A 20 -7.23 -16.25 28.98
CA LEU A 20 -6.24 -17.26 28.62
C LEU A 20 -4.90 -16.96 29.29
N SER A 21 -4.29 -17.98 29.89
CA SER A 21 -2.97 -17.86 30.49
C SER A 21 -1.86 -17.91 29.45
N SER A 22 -0.72 -17.30 29.79
CA SER A 22 0.50 -17.42 28.95
C SER A 22 0.87 -18.89 28.77
N GLY A 23 1.25 -19.29 27.57
CA GLY A 23 1.55 -20.67 27.19
C GLY A 23 0.33 -21.46 26.69
N THR A 24 -0.90 -20.92 26.78
CA THR A 24 -2.08 -21.59 26.23
C THR A 24 -1.93 -21.70 24.70
N ASN A 25 -2.14 -22.92 24.18
CA ASN A 25 -2.04 -23.19 22.74
C ASN A 25 -3.45 -23.33 22.14
N LEU A 26 -3.83 -22.37 21.29
CA LEU A 26 -5.10 -22.35 20.59
C LEU A 26 -4.97 -23.06 19.24
N GLY A 27 -5.82 -24.07 19.00
CA GLY A 27 -5.88 -24.78 17.74
C GLY A 27 -4.55 -25.44 17.33
N ASN A 28 -3.68 -25.79 18.28
CA ASN A 28 -2.33 -26.30 18.04
C ASN A 28 -1.42 -25.38 17.19
N ARG A 29 -1.79 -24.11 17.07
CA ARG A 29 -1.08 -23.17 16.22
C ARG A 29 -0.68 -21.87 16.93
N TYR A 30 -1.55 -21.30 17.76
CA TYR A 30 -1.31 -19.97 18.34
C TYR A 30 -1.01 -20.07 19.82
N VAL A 31 0.22 -19.81 20.23
CA VAL A 31 0.65 -19.82 21.63
C VAL A 31 0.52 -18.42 22.21
N ILE A 32 -0.38 -18.27 23.18
CA ILE A 32 -0.61 -17.02 23.91
C ILE A 32 0.65 -16.64 24.69
N GLN A 33 1.07 -15.39 24.56
CA GLN A 33 2.19 -14.84 25.32
C GLN A 33 1.73 -13.94 26.45
N GLU A 34 0.87 -12.97 26.15
CA GLU A 34 0.32 -12.04 27.14
C GLU A 34 -1.01 -11.44 26.68
N VAL A 35 -1.75 -10.86 27.62
CA VAL A 35 -2.94 -10.04 27.35
C VAL A 35 -2.46 -8.64 26.97
N ILE A 36 -2.91 -8.13 25.83
CA ILE A 36 -2.57 -6.78 25.33
C ILE A 36 -3.76 -5.82 25.36
N GLY A 37 -4.97 -6.33 25.55
CA GLY A 37 -6.18 -5.52 25.67
C GLY A 37 -7.33 -6.30 26.32
N VAL A 38 -8.17 -5.60 27.08
CA VAL A 38 -9.38 -6.16 27.70
C VAL A 38 -10.54 -5.21 27.41
N GLY A 39 -11.63 -5.71 26.86
CA GLY A 39 -12.83 -4.95 26.56
C GLY A 39 -14.11 -5.66 26.98
N GLY A 40 -15.23 -4.97 26.87
CA GLY A 40 -16.54 -5.52 27.25
C GLY A 40 -17.00 -6.74 26.43
N MET A 41 -16.38 -7.02 25.28
CA MET A 41 -16.72 -8.14 24.38
C MET A 41 -15.69 -9.27 24.41
N GLY A 42 -14.55 -9.11 25.10
CA GLY A 42 -13.50 -10.12 25.17
C GLY A 42 -12.11 -9.53 25.40
N SER A 43 -11.10 -10.36 25.22
CA SER A 43 -9.71 -10.01 25.42
C SER A 43 -8.92 -10.12 24.13
N VAL A 44 -7.88 -9.30 24.00
CA VAL A 44 -6.92 -9.36 22.90
C VAL A 44 -5.57 -9.82 23.46
N TYR A 45 -4.98 -10.80 22.81
CA TYR A 45 -3.73 -11.43 23.24
C TYR A 45 -2.65 -11.23 22.20
N ARG A 46 -1.42 -11.01 22.65
CA ARG A 46 -0.24 -11.26 21.82
C ARG A 46 0.04 -12.76 21.80
N ALA A 47 0.18 -13.33 20.62
CA ALA A 47 0.45 -14.75 20.45
C ALA A 47 1.56 -14.99 19.42
N ARG A 48 2.19 -16.16 19.49
CA ARG A 48 3.14 -16.65 18.50
C ARG A 48 2.44 -17.66 17.58
N ASP A 49 2.55 -17.46 16.26
CA ASP A 49 2.10 -18.43 15.27
C ASP A 49 3.18 -19.52 15.09
N LEU A 50 2.85 -20.77 15.44
CA LEU A 50 3.75 -21.92 15.34
C LEU A 50 3.84 -22.52 13.93
N HIS A 51 3.02 -22.04 12.99
CA HIS A 51 3.11 -22.49 11.60
C HIS A 51 4.50 -22.22 10.98
N PHE A 52 5.22 -21.25 11.55
CA PHE A 52 6.59 -20.90 11.16
C PHE A 52 7.57 -21.29 12.27
N PRO A 53 8.03 -22.57 12.33
CA PRO A 53 8.81 -23.08 13.48
C PRO A 53 10.15 -22.36 13.67
N ASN A 54 10.75 -21.87 12.60
CA ASN A 54 12.08 -21.22 12.60
C ASN A 54 12.01 -19.69 12.68
N VAL A 55 10.81 -19.09 12.71
CA VAL A 55 10.59 -17.64 12.77
C VAL A 55 9.66 -17.31 13.93
N VAL A 56 9.94 -16.24 14.66
CA VAL A 56 9.01 -15.72 15.67
C VAL A 56 8.01 -14.81 14.97
N LYS A 57 6.92 -15.39 14.45
CA LYS A 57 5.81 -14.59 13.90
C LYS A 57 4.82 -14.28 15.03
N LEU A 58 4.71 -12.98 15.34
CA LEU A 58 3.75 -12.48 16.31
C LEU A 58 2.43 -12.15 15.62
N VAL A 59 1.34 -12.44 16.31
CA VAL A 59 -0.03 -12.13 15.89
C VAL A 59 -0.83 -11.57 17.06
N ALA A 60 -1.88 -10.80 16.79
CA ALA A 60 -2.88 -10.39 17.76
C ALA A 60 -4.07 -11.35 17.65
N VAL A 61 -4.45 -11.99 18.76
CA VAL A 61 -5.62 -12.88 18.83
C VAL A 61 -6.70 -12.19 19.63
N LYS A 62 -7.79 -11.79 18.96
CA LYS A 62 -8.97 -11.20 19.57
C LYS A 62 -9.95 -12.32 19.91
N GLU A 63 -10.19 -12.52 21.20
CA GLU A 63 -11.17 -13.49 21.72
C GLU A 63 -12.50 -12.80 21.91
N MET A 64 -13.58 -13.40 21.43
CA MET A 64 -14.93 -13.01 21.75
C MET A 64 -15.55 -13.99 22.73
N ILE A 65 -16.00 -13.45 23.86
CA ILE A 65 -16.66 -14.22 24.91
C ILE A 65 -18.17 -14.16 24.68
N ASN A 66 -18.76 -15.30 24.39
CA ASN A 66 -20.19 -15.42 24.16
C ASN A 66 -20.92 -15.88 25.45
N GLN A 67 -21.15 -14.96 26.37
CA GLN A 67 -21.81 -15.23 27.66
C GLN A 67 -23.29 -14.82 27.70
N ALA A 68 -23.91 -14.47 26.58
CA ALA A 68 -25.33 -14.12 26.58
C ALA A 68 -26.18 -15.32 27.07
N PRO A 69 -27.08 -15.12 28.07
CA PRO A 69 -27.92 -16.20 28.59
C PRO A 69 -28.90 -16.76 27.54
N ASP A 70 -29.39 -15.89 26.65
CA ASP A 70 -30.32 -16.22 25.57
C ASP A 70 -29.57 -16.86 24.38
N PRO A 71 -29.94 -18.08 23.94
CA PRO A 71 -29.35 -18.74 22.77
C PRO A 71 -29.47 -17.95 21.46
N LEU A 72 -30.59 -17.22 21.24
CA LEU A 72 -30.82 -16.41 20.04
C LEU A 72 -29.89 -15.19 20.02
N VAL A 73 -29.73 -14.52 21.16
CA VAL A 73 -28.77 -13.41 21.30
C VAL A 73 -27.35 -13.90 21.08
N ARG A 74 -27.03 -15.09 21.58
CA ARG A 74 -25.75 -15.75 21.39
C ARG A 74 -25.43 -16.01 19.93
N GLN A 75 -26.38 -16.58 19.21
CA GLN A 75 -26.25 -16.84 17.77
C GLN A 75 -26.06 -15.54 16.97
N THR A 76 -26.79 -14.48 17.32
CA THR A 76 -26.67 -13.17 16.67
C THR A 76 -25.29 -12.54 16.89
N ILE A 77 -24.73 -12.67 18.10
CA ILE A 77 -23.37 -12.17 18.41
C ILE A 77 -22.33 -12.90 17.56
N VAL A 78 -22.40 -14.24 17.45
CA VAL A 78 -21.47 -15.03 16.62
C VAL A 78 -21.57 -14.63 15.16
N GLN A 79 -22.79 -14.54 14.61
CA GLN A 79 -23.01 -14.13 13.21
C GLN A 79 -22.47 -12.73 12.91
N ASN A 80 -22.61 -11.79 13.84
CA ASN A 80 -22.06 -10.46 13.68
C ASN A 80 -20.53 -10.46 13.67
N PHE A 81 -19.90 -11.29 14.51
CA PHE A 81 -18.45 -11.43 14.55
C PHE A 81 -17.90 -12.10 13.28
N GLU A 82 -18.57 -13.15 12.79
CA GLU A 82 -18.25 -13.78 11.51
C GLU A 82 -18.36 -12.77 10.34
N ARG A 83 -19.39 -11.94 10.37
CA ARG A 83 -19.54 -10.87 9.37
C ARG A 83 -18.43 -9.84 9.45
N GLU A 84 -18.03 -9.43 10.64
CA GLU A 84 -16.86 -8.55 10.85
C GLU A 84 -15.59 -9.17 10.25
N ALA A 85 -15.33 -10.45 10.56
CA ALA A 85 -14.21 -11.18 10.01
C ALA A 85 -14.24 -11.25 8.48
N ASN A 86 -15.40 -11.54 7.89
CA ASN A 86 -15.58 -11.60 6.44
C ASN A 86 -15.34 -10.25 5.77
N ILE A 87 -15.82 -9.15 6.35
CA ILE A 87 -15.55 -7.79 5.83
C ILE A 87 -14.07 -7.46 5.93
N LEU A 88 -13.44 -7.66 7.09
CA LEU A 88 -12.01 -7.42 7.27
C LEU A 88 -11.15 -8.24 6.31
N ALA A 89 -11.56 -9.47 5.98
CA ALA A 89 -10.86 -10.33 5.02
C ALA A 89 -10.85 -9.76 3.59
N THR A 90 -11.79 -8.86 3.26
CA THR A 90 -11.84 -8.19 1.95
C THR A 90 -11.06 -6.88 1.91
N LEU A 91 -10.66 -6.35 3.07
CA LEU A 91 -9.96 -5.07 3.16
C LEU A 91 -8.45 -5.25 3.00
N SER A 92 -7.86 -4.47 2.11
CA SER A 92 -6.41 -4.39 1.94
C SER A 92 -5.99 -2.92 1.91
N HIS A 93 -5.54 -2.41 3.06
CA HIS A 93 -5.08 -1.04 3.21
C HIS A 93 -3.88 -1.00 4.18
N PRO A 94 -2.82 -0.20 3.93
CA PRO A 94 -1.62 -0.16 4.78
C PRO A 94 -1.89 0.23 6.24
N SER A 95 -2.96 0.98 6.49
CA SER A 95 -3.37 1.42 7.83
C SER A 95 -4.50 0.57 8.44
N ILE A 96 -4.76 -0.63 7.91
CA ILE A 96 -5.72 -1.60 8.46
C ILE A 96 -4.98 -2.91 8.71
N PRO A 97 -5.03 -3.50 9.93
CA PRO A 97 -4.36 -4.77 10.21
C PRO A 97 -4.90 -5.89 9.32
N ARG A 98 -4.01 -6.71 8.79
CA ARG A 98 -4.39 -7.90 8.01
C ARG A 98 -5.02 -8.94 8.92
N ILE A 99 -6.07 -9.58 8.44
CA ILE A 99 -6.61 -10.79 9.05
C ILE A 99 -5.81 -12.00 8.53
N TYR A 100 -5.42 -12.89 9.45
CA TYR A 100 -4.68 -14.10 9.12
C TYR A 100 -5.52 -15.37 9.28
N ASP A 101 -6.47 -15.36 10.25
CA ASP A 101 -7.27 -16.54 10.54
C ASP A 101 -8.53 -16.17 11.33
N TYR A 102 -9.53 -17.04 11.26
CA TYR A 102 -10.74 -16.99 12.07
C TYR A 102 -11.17 -18.41 12.40
N PHE A 103 -11.41 -18.71 13.68
CA PHE A 103 -11.87 -20.03 14.11
C PHE A 103 -12.69 -19.95 15.41
N THR A 104 -13.46 -21.01 15.66
CA THR A 104 -14.22 -21.19 16.90
C THR A 104 -13.67 -22.39 17.67
N LEU A 105 -13.43 -22.22 18.96
CA LEU A 105 -12.96 -23.26 19.87
C LEU A 105 -13.68 -23.08 21.21
N ASP A 106 -14.22 -24.16 21.78
CA ASP A 106 -14.91 -24.19 23.09
C ASP A 106 -15.98 -23.09 23.27
N ASN A 107 -16.87 -22.94 22.30
CA ASN A 107 -17.91 -21.90 22.25
C ASN A 107 -17.39 -20.45 22.30
N ARG A 108 -16.15 -20.21 21.90
CA ARG A 108 -15.56 -18.87 21.75
C ARG A 108 -15.04 -18.70 20.35
N SER A 109 -15.18 -17.51 19.83
CA SER A 109 -14.69 -17.15 18.50
C SER A 109 -13.40 -16.36 18.63
N TYR A 110 -12.45 -16.66 17.77
CA TYR A 110 -11.12 -16.07 17.74
C TYR A 110 -10.85 -15.47 16.36
N LEU A 111 -10.38 -14.23 16.34
CA LEU A 111 -9.93 -13.54 15.15
C LEU A 111 -8.43 -13.30 15.27
N VAL A 112 -7.65 -13.78 14.32
CA VAL A 112 -6.20 -13.64 14.29
C VAL A 112 -5.82 -12.54 13.32
N LEU A 113 -5.18 -11.51 13.84
CA LEU A 113 -4.83 -10.28 13.12
C LEU A 113 -3.32 -10.06 13.14
N GLU A 114 -2.88 -9.18 12.25
CA GLU A 114 -1.54 -8.63 12.29
C GLU A 114 -1.25 -7.99 13.65
N PHE A 115 -0.12 -8.37 14.26
CA PHE A 115 0.33 -7.74 15.49
C PHE A 115 1.00 -6.40 15.18
N ILE A 116 0.44 -5.33 15.72
CA ILE A 116 0.97 -3.98 15.56
C ILE A 116 1.92 -3.71 16.73
N ASN A 117 3.21 -3.55 16.43
CA ASN A 117 4.17 -3.11 17.42
C ASN A 117 4.09 -1.59 17.59
N GLY A 118 3.30 -1.14 18.55
CA GLY A 118 2.98 0.26 18.74
C GLY A 118 2.14 0.52 19.98
N LYS A 119 1.58 1.74 20.06
CA LYS A 119 0.70 2.18 21.14
C LYS A 119 -0.54 2.82 20.54
N ASP A 120 -1.68 2.67 21.20
CA ASP A 120 -2.86 3.44 20.84
C ASP A 120 -2.73 4.92 21.29
N LEU A 121 -3.52 5.79 20.69
CA LEU A 121 -3.48 7.22 20.97
C LEU A 121 -3.94 7.59 22.38
N GLU A 122 -4.73 6.75 23.05
CA GLU A 122 -5.13 6.95 24.44
C GLU A 122 -3.93 6.74 25.37
N VAL A 123 -3.12 5.72 25.11
CA VAL A 123 -1.83 5.48 25.79
C VAL A 123 -0.85 6.61 25.49
N VAL A 124 -0.76 7.07 24.25
CA VAL A 124 0.11 8.21 23.88
C VAL A 124 -0.28 9.47 24.67
N LEU A 125 -1.57 9.76 24.77
CA LEU A 125 -2.07 10.88 25.59
C LEU A 125 -1.72 10.71 27.08
N SER A 126 -1.82 9.51 27.63
CA SER A 126 -1.59 9.27 29.06
C SER A 126 -0.11 9.38 29.45
N GLN A 127 0.81 9.18 28.52
CA GLN A 127 2.27 9.14 28.79
C GLN A 127 2.96 10.50 28.80
N SER A 128 2.27 11.59 28.49
CA SER A 128 2.81 12.95 28.50
C SER A 128 1.77 13.92 29.06
N ASP A 129 2.18 14.81 29.94
CA ASP A 129 1.32 15.89 30.44
C ASP A 129 1.31 17.11 29.50
N ALA A 130 2.21 17.17 28.54
CA ALA A 130 2.28 18.23 27.55
C ALA A 130 1.25 18.03 26.44
N PHE A 131 0.85 19.13 25.79
CA PHE A 131 0.07 19.06 24.56
C PHE A 131 0.90 18.42 23.44
N LEU A 132 0.27 17.56 22.66
CA LEU A 132 0.87 17.00 21.46
C LEU A 132 1.08 18.11 20.40
N PRO A 133 2.14 18.05 19.59
CA PRO A 133 2.36 19.02 18.52
C PRO A 133 1.20 19.04 17.52
N GLU A 134 0.72 20.22 17.16
CA GLU A 134 -0.33 20.40 16.16
C GLU A 134 0.02 19.72 14.83
N GLU A 135 1.26 19.85 14.40
CA GLU A 135 1.81 19.24 13.19
C GLU A 135 1.61 17.72 13.17
N GLN A 136 1.89 17.05 14.28
CA GLN A 136 1.75 15.60 14.41
C GLN A 136 0.29 15.17 14.35
N ILE A 137 -0.60 15.88 15.05
CA ILE A 137 -2.04 15.60 15.06
C ILE A 137 -2.64 15.84 13.68
N LEU A 138 -2.21 16.89 12.99
CA LEU A 138 -2.62 17.20 11.61
C LEU A 138 -2.21 16.06 10.66
N SER A 139 -0.98 15.54 10.77
CA SER A 139 -0.51 14.39 9.98
C SER A 139 -1.37 13.16 10.20
N TRP A 140 -1.58 12.78 11.45
CA TRP A 140 -2.43 11.63 11.80
C TRP A 140 -3.88 11.81 11.33
N GLY A 141 -4.43 13.04 11.44
CA GLY A 141 -5.76 13.35 10.95
C GLY A 141 -5.90 13.17 9.44
N ILE A 142 -4.89 13.57 8.67
CA ILE A 142 -4.84 13.38 7.22
C ILE A 142 -4.79 11.89 6.86
N GLU A 143 -3.91 11.11 7.53
CA GLU A 143 -3.83 9.65 7.33
C GLU A 143 -5.16 8.96 7.69
N LEU A 144 -5.83 9.36 8.79
CA LEU A 144 -7.15 8.84 9.18
C LEU A 144 -8.22 9.14 8.13
N CYS A 145 -8.18 10.32 7.51
CA CYS A 145 -9.08 10.62 6.39
C CYS A 145 -8.86 9.69 5.20
N ASP A 146 -7.63 9.26 4.90
CA ASP A 146 -7.35 8.32 3.81
C ASP A 146 -7.96 6.94 4.09
N VAL A 147 -7.81 6.45 5.31
CA VAL A 147 -8.43 5.18 5.72
C VAL A 147 -9.97 5.26 5.64
N LEU A 148 -10.57 6.34 6.16
CA LEU A 148 -12.01 6.52 6.11
C LEU A 148 -12.50 6.69 4.66
N TYR A 149 -11.75 7.38 3.81
CA TYR A 149 -12.07 7.48 2.38
C TYR A 149 -12.09 6.11 1.71
N PHE A 150 -11.09 5.26 1.99
CA PHE A 150 -11.05 3.88 1.51
C PHE A 150 -12.29 3.09 1.96
N LEU A 151 -12.68 3.18 3.23
CA LEU A 151 -13.86 2.50 3.79
C LEU A 151 -15.18 3.02 3.18
N HIS A 152 -15.35 4.33 3.08
CA HIS A 152 -16.57 4.95 2.54
C HIS A 152 -16.78 4.67 1.04
N ASN A 153 -15.72 4.35 0.31
CA ASN A 153 -15.77 4.00 -1.13
C ASN A 153 -15.68 2.49 -1.38
N HIS A 154 -15.71 1.67 -0.34
CA HIS A 154 -15.69 0.21 -0.47
C HIS A 154 -16.86 -0.30 -1.32
N LYS A 155 -16.63 -1.35 -2.12
CA LYS A 155 -17.62 -1.99 -2.98
C LYS A 155 -17.88 -3.43 -2.50
N PRO A 156 -19.14 -3.96 -2.59
CA PRO A 156 -20.33 -3.32 -3.16
C PRO A 156 -20.94 -2.21 -2.26
N ASP A 157 -20.77 -2.30 -0.94
CA ASP A 157 -21.39 -1.41 0.02
C ASP A 157 -20.35 -0.56 0.77
N PRO A 158 -20.60 0.75 0.97
CA PRO A 158 -19.77 1.60 1.82
C PRO A 158 -19.71 1.08 3.26
N ILE A 159 -18.52 1.15 3.86
CA ILE A 159 -18.30 0.77 5.25
C ILE A 159 -18.19 2.04 6.09
N ILE A 160 -19.07 2.18 7.08
CA ILE A 160 -19.02 3.26 8.07
C ILE A 160 -18.35 2.71 9.32
N PHE A 161 -17.29 3.37 9.79
CA PHE A 161 -16.47 2.88 10.89
C PHE A 161 -17.18 2.96 12.26
N ARG A 162 -17.85 4.08 12.55
CA ARG A 162 -18.77 4.33 13.70
C ARG A 162 -18.16 4.36 15.09
N ASP A 163 -16.90 3.99 15.28
CA ASP A 163 -16.24 3.96 16.59
C ASP A 163 -14.85 4.62 16.56
N MET A 164 -14.73 5.77 15.89
CA MET A 164 -13.50 6.53 15.82
C MET A 164 -13.23 7.20 17.18
N LYS A 165 -12.11 6.81 17.82
CA LYS A 165 -11.64 7.31 19.12
C LYS A 165 -10.15 6.98 19.30
N PRO A 166 -9.43 7.63 20.24
CA PRO A 166 -8.01 7.42 20.45
C PRO A 166 -7.59 5.95 20.68
N SER A 167 -8.36 5.18 21.46
CA SER A 167 -8.03 3.77 21.73
C SER A 167 -8.19 2.83 20.53
N ASN A 168 -8.89 3.26 19.45
CA ASN A 168 -9.04 2.50 18.22
C ASN A 168 -8.07 2.91 17.12
N VAL A 169 -7.13 3.81 17.44
CA VAL A 169 -6.07 4.28 16.54
C VAL A 169 -4.73 3.98 17.18
N MET A 170 -3.95 3.09 16.59
CA MET A 170 -2.59 2.78 17.04
C MET A 170 -1.56 3.52 16.19
N ILE A 171 -0.46 3.89 16.81
CA ILE A 171 0.75 4.40 16.15
C ILE A 171 1.79 3.29 16.18
N ASN A 172 2.24 2.85 15.02
CA ASN A 172 3.28 1.84 14.92
C ASN A 172 4.68 2.46 15.15
N GLN A 173 5.72 1.61 15.20
CA GLN A 173 7.11 2.04 15.42
C GLN A 173 7.66 3.00 14.34
N HIS A 174 6.99 3.13 13.20
CA HIS A 174 7.34 4.03 12.10
C HIS A 174 6.52 5.32 12.10
N ASN A 175 5.79 5.60 13.18
CA ASN A 175 4.91 6.75 13.36
C ASN A 175 3.72 6.82 12.36
N HIS A 176 3.34 5.69 11.75
CA HIS A 176 2.12 5.58 10.94
C HIS A 176 0.94 5.12 11.77
N ILE A 177 -0.23 5.64 11.42
CA ILE A 177 -1.47 5.24 12.08
C ILE A 177 -1.96 3.87 11.56
N MET A 178 -2.55 3.12 12.47
CA MET A 178 -3.25 1.87 12.16
C MET A 178 -4.63 1.93 12.82
N LEU A 179 -5.68 1.81 12.01
CA LEU A 179 -7.06 1.81 12.50
C LEU A 179 -7.44 0.39 12.94
N VAL A 180 -7.68 0.24 14.22
CA VAL A 180 -7.99 -1.07 14.83
C VAL A 180 -9.42 -1.09 15.34
N ASP A 181 -9.92 -2.28 15.63
CA ASP A 181 -11.22 -2.52 16.27
C ASP A 181 -12.41 -1.99 15.48
N PHE A 182 -12.65 -2.59 14.32
CA PHE A 182 -13.81 -2.31 13.48
C PHE A 182 -15.08 -2.72 14.23
N GLY A 183 -15.77 -1.76 14.83
CA GLY A 183 -17.00 -1.97 15.61
C GLY A 183 -18.21 -2.42 14.78
N ILE A 184 -18.00 -3.16 13.68
CA ILE A 184 -19.03 -3.64 12.75
C ILE A 184 -20.03 -4.56 13.46
N ALA A 185 -19.57 -5.29 14.48
CA ALA A 185 -20.44 -6.11 15.31
C ALA A 185 -21.52 -5.30 16.06
N LYS A 186 -21.29 -4.01 16.29
CA LYS A 186 -22.27 -3.11 16.94
C LYS A 186 -23.35 -2.61 15.96
N ALA A 187 -23.20 -2.82 14.65
CA ALA A 187 -24.02 -2.17 13.62
C ALA A 187 -25.38 -2.80 13.33
N PHE A 188 -25.72 -3.97 13.88
CA PHE A 188 -26.90 -4.75 13.47
C PHE A 188 -27.85 -5.19 14.59
N GLN A 189 -28.16 -4.29 15.52
CA GLN A 189 -29.41 -4.40 16.28
C GLN A 189 -30.47 -3.45 15.69
N THR A 190 -30.73 -3.58 14.39
CA THR A 190 -31.90 -2.95 13.77
C THR A 190 -33.16 -3.65 14.30
N GLY A 191 -33.87 -2.96 15.21
CA GLY A 191 -35.18 -3.39 15.68
C GLY A 191 -35.42 -3.27 17.18
N GLN A 192 -34.42 -3.07 18.01
CA GLN A 192 -34.63 -2.74 19.43
C GLN A 192 -34.35 -1.27 19.68
N LYS A 193 -35.38 -0.49 19.98
CA LYS A 193 -35.28 0.85 20.55
C LYS A 193 -34.46 0.77 21.83
N GLY A 194 -33.25 1.31 21.86
CA GLY A 194 -32.50 1.55 23.07
C GLY A 194 -31.06 1.05 23.18
N THR A 195 -30.45 0.42 22.16
CA THR A 195 -29.02 0.10 22.22
C THR A 195 -28.18 1.24 21.65
N MET A 196 -27.45 1.93 22.49
CA MET A 196 -26.47 2.96 22.14
C MET A 196 -25.36 2.34 21.28
N ILE A 197 -25.31 2.70 20.00
CA ILE A 197 -24.27 2.27 19.06
C ILE A 197 -23.20 3.37 19.03
N GLY A 198 -21.98 3.06 19.45
CA GLY A 198 -20.84 3.99 19.49
C GLY A 198 -20.32 4.27 20.90
N THR A 199 -19.24 5.06 20.97
CA THR A 199 -18.63 5.49 22.23
C THR A 199 -19.18 6.86 22.61
N GLU A 200 -19.72 6.99 23.82
CA GLU A 200 -20.22 8.26 24.36
C GLU A 200 -19.16 9.36 24.25
N GLY A 201 -19.60 10.56 23.91
CA GLY A 201 -18.72 11.72 23.71
C GLY A 201 -18.10 11.84 22.33
N TYR A 202 -17.82 10.71 21.61
CA TYR A 202 -17.27 10.75 20.25
C TYR A 202 -18.33 10.58 19.18
N SER A 203 -19.44 9.93 19.49
CA SER A 203 -20.51 9.66 18.53
C SER A 203 -21.41 10.87 18.31
N PRO A 204 -21.82 11.17 17.06
CA PRO A 204 -22.71 12.29 16.75
C PRO A 204 -24.17 12.00 17.11
N PRO A 205 -25.03 13.03 17.20
CA PRO A 205 -26.42 12.89 17.63
C PRO A 205 -27.27 11.97 16.74
N GLU A 206 -27.04 11.93 15.44
CA GLU A 206 -27.76 11.05 14.51
C GLU A 206 -27.41 9.57 14.72
N GLN A 207 -26.20 9.27 15.18
CA GLN A 207 -25.80 7.87 15.46
C GLN A 207 -26.58 7.29 16.64
N TYR A 208 -26.96 8.09 17.63
CA TYR A 208 -27.85 7.67 18.73
C TYR A 208 -29.27 7.37 18.26
N ARG A 209 -29.66 7.92 17.09
CA ARG A 209 -30.97 7.64 16.46
C ARG A 209 -30.92 6.46 15.50
N GLY A 210 -29.73 5.85 15.29
CA GLY A 210 -29.53 4.76 14.34
C GLY A 210 -29.36 5.19 12.87
N GLU A 211 -29.15 6.49 12.62
CA GLU A 211 -29.08 7.10 11.28
C GLU A 211 -27.63 7.38 10.83
N ALA A 212 -26.66 6.57 11.28
CA ALA A 212 -25.25 6.79 10.99
C ALA A 212 -24.93 6.70 9.49
N THR A 213 -24.31 7.74 8.95
CA THR A 213 -23.79 7.85 7.59
C THR A 213 -22.27 8.11 7.63
N SER A 214 -21.62 8.28 6.47
CA SER A 214 -20.21 8.70 6.39
C SER A 214 -19.92 10.02 7.12
N LYS A 215 -20.92 10.90 7.27
CA LYS A 215 -20.82 12.15 8.05
C LYS A 215 -20.69 11.90 9.56
N ALA A 216 -21.08 10.70 10.04
CA ALA A 216 -20.87 10.31 11.44
C ALA A 216 -19.36 10.08 11.72
N ASP A 217 -18.63 9.47 10.80
CA ASP A 217 -17.18 9.26 10.94
C ASP A 217 -16.41 10.60 10.88
N ILE A 218 -16.88 11.58 10.10
CA ILE A 218 -16.31 12.93 10.05
C ILE A 218 -16.41 13.61 11.43
N TYR A 219 -17.58 13.53 12.07
CA TYR A 219 -17.78 14.07 13.43
C TYR A 219 -16.88 13.34 14.44
N ALA A 220 -16.87 12.02 14.42
CA ALA A 220 -16.12 11.20 15.37
C ALA A 220 -14.59 11.41 15.22
N LEU A 221 -14.09 11.60 13.98
CA LEU A 221 -12.72 12.02 13.74
C LEU A 221 -12.47 13.44 14.30
N GLY A 222 -13.37 14.38 14.06
CA GLY A 222 -13.30 15.73 14.65
C GLY A 222 -13.22 15.69 16.17
N ALA A 223 -14.06 14.87 16.84
CA ALA A 223 -14.04 14.67 18.29
C ALA A 223 -12.72 14.06 18.79
N THR A 224 -12.18 13.10 18.03
CA THR A 224 -10.89 12.48 18.31
C THR A 224 -9.76 13.52 18.23
N LEU A 225 -9.69 14.29 17.15
CA LEU A 225 -8.68 15.35 16.98
C LEU A 225 -8.81 16.45 18.04
N HIS A 226 -10.05 16.85 18.39
CA HIS A 226 -10.30 17.78 19.49
C HIS A 226 -9.73 17.26 20.82
N HIS A 227 -9.97 15.98 21.14
CA HIS A 227 -9.42 15.35 22.35
C HIS A 227 -7.89 15.34 22.33
N LEU A 228 -7.27 14.96 21.22
CA LEU A 228 -5.81 14.95 21.08
C LEU A 228 -5.18 16.34 21.26
N LEU A 229 -5.82 17.38 20.71
CA LEU A 229 -5.33 18.77 20.81
C LEU A 229 -5.55 19.41 22.18
N THR A 230 -6.65 19.07 22.87
CA THR A 230 -7.04 19.71 24.12
C THR A 230 -6.78 18.87 25.36
N ARG A 231 -6.53 17.57 25.20
CA ARG A 231 -6.45 16.56 26.29
C ARG A 231 -7.73 16.48 27.14
N ARG A 232 -8.84 17.04 26.64
CA ARG A 232 -10.15 16.97 27.30
C ARG A 232 -10.92 15.79 26.73
N ASP A 233 -11.09 14.76 27.56
CA ASP A 233 -11.84 13.56 27.21
C ASP A 233 -13.33 13.89 27.05
N PRO A 234 -13.90 13.74 25.84
CA PRO A 234 -15.30 14.07 25.61
C PRO A 234 -16.29 13.16 26.36
N ARG A 235 -15.85 12.01 26.90
CA ARG A 235 -16.65 11.12 27.76
C ARG A 235 -16.94 11.74 29.13
N LEU A 236 -16.09 12.66 29.57
CA LEU A 236 -16.18 13.33 30.88
C LEU A 236 -16.85 14.70 30.79
N GLU A 237 -17.32 15.08 29.63
CA GLU A 237 -17.87 16.41 29.34
C GLU A 237 -19.34 16.32 28.93
N ALA A 238 -20.06 17.45 28.94
CA ALA A 238 -21.44 17.46 28.47
C ALA A 238 -21.52 17.01 26.98
N PRO A 239 -22.48 16.17 26.62
CA PRO A 239 -22.63 15.70 25.23
C PRO A 239 -22.80 16.89 24.26
N PHE A 240 -22.16 16.78 23.10
CA PHE A 240 -22.23 17.74 21.98
C PHE A 240 -21.81 19.19 22.33
N SER A 241 -21.07 19.40 23.41
CA SER A 241 -20.67 20.73 23.91
C SER A 241 -19.35 21.25 23.35
N PHE A 242 -18.86 20.76 22.21
CA PHE A 242 -17.57 21.16 21.64
C PHE A 242 -17.50 22.68 21.33
N GLY A 243 -18.62 23.31 20.93
CA GLY A 243 -18.69 24.74 20.70
C GLY A 243 -18.46 25.60 21.97
N GLU A 244 -18.68 25.03 23.15
CA GLU A 244 -18.45 25.70 24.45
C GLU A 244 -16.99 25.57 24.90
N ARG A 245 -16.23 24.68 24.25
CA ARG A 245 -14.84 24.31 24.55
C ARG A 245 -13.94 24.55 23.35
N PRO A 246 -13.77 25.77 22.84
CA PRO A 246 -12.88 26.05 21.72
C PRO A 246 -11.46 25.53 22.00
N ILE A 247 -10.84 24.94 21.00
CA ILE A 247 -9.52 24.31 21.15
C ILE A 247 -8.49 25.31 21.65
N ARG A 248 -8.44 26.50 21.05
CA ARG A 248 -7.46 27.55 21.39
C ARG A 248 -7.65 28.19 22.76
N LYS A 249 -8.85 28.08 23.35
CA LYS A 249 -9.08 28.49 24.74
C LYS A 249 -8.38 27.56 25.74
N ILE A 250 -8.19 26.27 25.35
CA ILE A 250 -7.55 25.24 26.17
C ILE A 250 -6.08 25.11 25.81
N ASN A 251 -5.78 25.05 24.50
CA ASN A 251 -4.43 24.95 23.95
C ASN A 251 -4.16 26.13 22.98
N PRO A 252 -3.61 27.25 23.49
CA PRO A 252 -3.37 28.44 22.66
C PRO A 252 -2.35 28.26 21.53
N ASN A 253 -1.57 27.16 21.55
CA ASN A 253 -0.56 26.87 20.52
C ASN A 253 -1.17 26.36 19.21
N VAL A 254 -2.47 26.01 19.21
CA VAL A 254 -3.15 25.52 18.01
C VAL A 254 -3.55 26.71 17.11
N SER A 255 -3.39 26.54 15.82
CA SER A 255 -3.75 27.55 14.82
C SER A 255 -5.26 27.76 14.76
N MET A 256 -5.67 28.99 14.37
CA MET A 256 -7.08 29.31 14.17
C MET A 256 -7.67 28.53 12.98
N GLU A 257 -6.84 28.26 12.00
CA GLU A 257 -7.19 27.51 10.81
C GLU A 257 -7.60 26.08 11.15
N LEU A 258 -6.81 25.37 11.97
CA LEU A 258 -7.12 23.99 12.36
C LEU A 258 -8.31 23.93 13.32
N GLU A 259 -8.42 24.87 14.27
CA GLU A 259 -9.59 24.97 15.14
C GLU A 259 -10.88 25.14 14.32
N THR A 260 -10.87 26.00 13.30
CA THR A 260 -12.02 26.24 12.42
C THR A 260 -12.40 24.98 11.65
N VAL A 261 -11.40 24.27 11.10
CA VAL A 261 -11.60 23.04 10.33
C VAL A 261 -12.21 21.95 11.20
N ILE A 262 -11.70 21.74 12.40
CA ILE A 262 -12.25 20.75 13.35
C ILE A 262 -13.64 21.19 13.83
N GLY A 263 -13.85 22.47 14.09
CA GLY A 263 -15.15 23.02 14.49
C GLY A 263 -16.25 22.78 13.46
N THR A 264 -15.93 22.83 12.17
CA THR A 264 -16.87 22.48 11.09
C THR A 264 -17.22 20.99 11.12
N ALA A 265 -16.26 20.10 11.35
CA ALA A 265 -16.52 18.66 11.46
C ALA A 265 -17.43 18.32 12.66
N LEU A 266 -17.37 19.12 13.73
CA LEU A 266 -18.10 18.94 14.98
C LEU A 266 -19.48 19.63 15.02
N GLN A 267 -19.98 20.13 13.90
CA GLN A 267 -21.32 20.72 13.84
C GLN A 267 -22.39 19.68 14.24
N TYR A 268 -23.36 20.13 15.00
CA TYR A 268 -24.45 19.29 15.52
C TYR A 268 -25.25 18.64 14.37
N ASN A 269 -25.56 19.46 13.35
CA ASN A 269 -26.35 19.05 12.20
C ASN A 269 -25.41 18.44 11.14
N PRO A 270 -25.65 17.23 10.65
CA PRO A 270 -24.81 16.61 9.63
C PRO A 270 -24.67 17.44 8.33
N GLU A 271 -25.70 18.23 7.99
CA GLU A 271 -25.67 19.06 6.77
C GLU A 271 -24.73 20.27 6.89
N ASP A 272 -24.39 20.69 8.10
CA ASP A 272 -23.47 21.79 8.35
C ASP A 272 -22.00 21.33 8.43
N ARG A 273 -21.76 20.00 8.32
CA ARG A 273 -20.42 19.38 8.26
C ARG A 273 -19.93 19.28 6.82
N TYR A 274 -18.72 18.79 6.66
CA TYR A 274 -18.18 18.42 5.36
C TYR A 274 -19.05 17.36 4.68
N ASN A 275 -19.24 17.45 3.36
CA ASN A 275 -20.07 16.51 2.62
C ASN A 275 -19.42 15.13 2.50
N ALA A 276 -18.11 15.10 2.35
CA ALA A 276 -17.33 13.88 2.28
C ALA A 276 -16.06 14.00 3.13
N ILE A 277 -15.48 12.86 3.48
CA ILE A 277 -14.20 12.82 4.22
C ILE A 277 -13.04 13.43 3.42
N SER A 278 -13.09 13.38 2.08
CA SER A 278 -12.16 14.07 1.19
C SER A 278 -12.16 15.58 1.39
N ASP A 279 -13.34 16.19 1.58
CA ASP A 279 -13.47 17.63 1.78
C ASP A 279 -12.85 18.04 3.13
N PHE A 280 -13.05 17.21 4.16
CA PHE A 280 -12.43 17.41 5.47
C PHE A 280 -10.90 17.28 5.38
N LYS A 281 -10.40 16.28 4.65
CA LYS A 281 -8.97 16.13 4.37
C LYS A 281 -8.38 17.35 3.70
N GLU A 282 -9.02 17.84 2.62
CA GLU A 282 -8.55 19.03 1.89
C GLU A 282 -8.54 20.28 2.78
N ALA A 283 -9.55 20.44 3.65
CA ALA A 283 -9.59 21.53 4.61
C ALA A 283 -8.42 21.47 5.61
N MET A 284 -8.08 20.28 6.14
CA MET A 284 -6.92 20.09 7.03
C MET A 284 -5.60 20.39 6.30
N ILE A 285 -5.44 19.91 5.08
CA ILE A 285 -4.27 20.22 4.23
C ILE A 285 -4.19 21.73 3.99
N GLY A 286 -5.31 22.38 3.71
CA GLY A 286 -5.39 23.83 3.54
C GLY A 286 -4.97 24.61 4.79
N ALA A 287 -5.39 24.17 5.97
CA ALA A 287 -4.98 24.74 7.25
C ALA A 287 -3.47 24.58 7.47
N GLY A 288 -2.94 23.37 7.27
CA GLY A 288 -1.51 23.09 7.42
C GLY A 288 -0.61 23.87 6.45
N ARG A 289 -1.09 24.14 5.22
CA ARG A 289 -0.40 25.00 4.26
C ARG A 289 -0.38 26.47 4.68
N LYS A 290 -1.53 27.02 5.15
CA LYS A 290 -1.64 28.40 5.61
C LYS A 290 -0.78 28.68 6.83
N THR A 291 -0.70 27.75 7.76
CA THR A 291 0.10 27.87 8.98
C THR A 291 1.58 27.54 8.77
N GLY A 292 1.95 27.02 7.60
CA GLY A 292 3.30 26.55 7.30
C GLY A 292 3.69 25.26 8.03
N LEU A 293 2.74 24.59 8.73
CA LEU A 293 3.00 23.34 9.46
C LEU A 293 3.33 22.21 8.50
N LEU A 294 2.57 22.05 7.40
CA LEU A 294 2.91 21.08 6.36
C LEU A 294 4.23 21.42 5.66
N ASN A 295 4.62 22.70 5.62
CA ASN A 295 5.94 23.12 5.16
C ASN A 295 7.04 22.81 6.16
N ARG A 296 6.74 22.71 7.47
CA ARG A 296 7.69 22.31 8.52
C ARG A 296 7.87 20.79 8.59
N MET A 297 6.85 19.99 8.29
CA MET A 297 7.00 18.54 8.10
C MET A 297 8.02 18.22 7.00
N SER A 298 8.13 19.10 5.99
CA SER A 298 9.21 19.06 4.98
C SER A 298 10.53 19.69 5.47
N ASN A 299 10.58 20.40 6.60
CA ASN A 299 11.74 21.17 7.08
C ASN A 299 12.51 20.52 8.24
N VAL A 300 12.09 19.37 8.76
CA VAL A 300 12.96 18.57 9.68
C VAL A 300 14.14 17.94 8.93
N SER A 301 14.23 18.13 7.63
CA SER A 301 15.36 17.73 6.76
C SER A 301 16.04 18.89 6.06
N SER A 302 15.95 20.14 6.53
CA SER A 302 16.64 21.25 5.88
C SER A 302 18.01 21.54 6.48
N ILE A 303 18.97 20.69 6.14
CA ILE A 303 20.38 21.05 5.98
C ILE A 303 20.80 20.56 4.59
N SER A 304 20.37 21.27 3.55
CA SER A 304 21.04 21.50 2.28
C SER A 304 20.07 22.30 1.40
N GLY A 305 20.51 23.47 0.95
CA GLY A 305 19.69 24.42 0.19
C GLY A 305 19.22 23.83 -1.14
N GLY A 306 17.95 23.49 -1.21
CA GLY A 306 17.32 23.08 -2.48
C GLY A 306 17.02 24.29 -3.36
N VAL A 307 17.45 24.24 -4.60
CA VAL A 307 17.19 25.24 -5.64
C VAL A 307 15.79 25.01 -6.20
N LEU A 308 14.94 26.04 -6.22
CA LEU A 308 13.67 26.03 -6.94
C LEU A 308 13.95 26.02 -8.44
N ASN A 309 13.61 24.93 -9.12
CA ASN A 309 13.61 24.86 -10.58
C ASN A 309 12.38 25.57 -11.17
N SER A 310 12.45 25.97 -12.44
CA SER A 310 11.56 26.89 -13.17
C SER A 310 10.05 26.51 -13.28
N GLY A 311 9.60 25.51 -12.52
CA GLY A 311 8.19 25.06 -12.46
C GLY A 311 7.55 25.10 -11.07
N GLY A 312 8.25 25.57 -10.02
CA GLY A 312 7.68 25.68 -8.65
C GLY A 312 7.53 24.37 -7.89
N ILE A 313 8.05 23.24 -8.40
CA ILE A 313 8.04 21.94 -7.74
C ILE A 313 9.17 21.86 -6.72
N LYS A 314 8.83 21.40 -5.51
CA LYS A 314 9.80 21.23 -4.43
C LYS A 314 10.52 19.90 -4.57
N GLU A 315 11.82 19.96 -4.76
CA GLU A 315 12.72 18.83 -4.51
C GLU A 315 12.81 18.60 -3.00
N ILE A 316 12.48 17.39 -2.56
CA ILE A 316 12.58 17.01 -1.14
C ILE A 316 14.03 16.68 -0.84
N TRP A 317 14.64 15.82 -1.66
CA TRP A 317 16.04 15.49 -1.63
C TRP A 317 16.51 14.97 -2.99
N ALA A 318 17.82 15.06 -3.22
CA ALA A 318 18.50 14.41 -4.32
C ALA A 318 19.75 13.70 -3.80
N PHE A 319 20.01 12.49 -4.31
CA PHE A 319 21.18 11.69 -3.97
C PHE A 319 22.01 11.42 -5.21
N HIS A 320 23.33 11.67 -5.16
CA HIS A 320 24.26 11.46 -6.26
C HIS A 320 24.85 10.04 -6.22
N CYS A 321 24.62 9.26 -7.30
CA CYS A 321 25.25 7.97 -7.56
C CYS A 321 26.51 8.17 -8.43
N GLU A 322 27.28 7.11 -8.62
CA GLU A 322 28.55 7.20 -9.37
C GLU A 322 28.35 7.14 -10.88
N ASP A 323 27.17 6.65 -11.38
CA ASP A 323 26.81 6.55 -12.80
C ASP A 323 25.33 6.76 -13.03
N GLU A 324 24.85 6.62 -14.27
CA GLU A 324 23.47 6.86 -14.65
C GLU A 324 22.46 5.83 -14.09
N LEU A 325 21.25 6.31 -13.82
CA LEU A 325 20.16 5.50 -13.28
C LEU A 325 19.09 5.27 -14.37
N ARG A 326 18.91 4.01 -14.72
CA ARG A 326 17.94 3.57 -15.73
C ARG A 326 16.81 2.73 -15.18
N GLY A 327 16.99 2.19 -13.96
CA GLY A 327 16.02 1.32 -13.28
C GLY A 327 14.88 2.07 -12.62
N THR A 328 13.83 1.33 -12.31
CA THR A 328 12.72 1.80 -11.49
C THR A 328 13.04 1.55 -10.02
N PRO A 329 12.87 2.52 -9.12
CA PRO A 329 13.12 2.29 -7.69
C PRO A 329 12.09 1.36 -7.06
N LEU A 330 12.47 0.72 -5.94
CA LEU A 330 11.60 -0.03 -5.04
C LEU A 330 11.61 0.66 -3.67
N LEU A 331 10.44 0.93 -3.12
CA LEU A 331 10.30 1.32 -1.72
C LEU A 331 9.93 0.09 -0.90
N TYR A 332 10.73 -0.21 0.12
CA TYR A 332 10.49 -1.31 1.05
C TYR A 332 10.92 -0.92 2.47
N ASN A 333 10.00 -1.02 3.44
CA ASN A 333 10.25 -0.70 4.86
C ASN A 333 10.92 0.68 5.07
N GLY A 334 10.45 1.73 4.38
CA GLY A 334 11.00 3.09 4.49
C GLY A 334 12.36 3.31 3.84
N THR A 335 12.88 2.28 3.15
CA THR A 335 14.14 2.32 2.39
C THR A 335 13.87 2.27 0.90
N LEU A 336 14.44 3.20 0.15
CA LEU A 336 14.41 3.24 -1.30
C LEU A 336 15.59 2.44 -1.85
N HIS A 337 15.30 1.41 -2.65
CA HIS A 337 16.30 0.58 -3.32
C HIS A 337 16.29 0.91 -4.81
N ILE A 338 17.43 1.23 -5.37
CA ILE A 338 17.56 1.55 -6.80
C ILE A 338 18.88 1.03 -7.37
N GLY A 339 18.78 0.36 -8.53
CA GLY A 339 19.93 -0.09 -9.28
C GLY A 339 20.57 1.04 -10.12
N CYS A 340 21.87 1.05 -10.21
CA CYS A 340 22.67 2.00 -10.96
C CYS A 340 23.60 1.30 -11.97
N TYR A 341 24.04 2.01 -12.99
CA TYR A 341 24.95 1.48 -14.01
C TYR A 341 26.40 1.35 -13.51
N ASP A 342 26.73 1.97 -12.35
CA ASP A 342 27.98 1.77 -11.62
C ASP A 342 28.09 0.39 -10.93
N ASN A 343 27.22 -0.53 -11.30
CA ASN A 343 27.10 -1.90 -10.78
C ASN A 343 26.59 -1.99 -9.32
N ASN A 344 26.12 -0.90 -8.72
CA ASN A 344 25.64 -0.93 -7.35
C ASN A 344 24.11 -0.90 -7.26
N LEU A 345 23.59 -1.66 -6.31
CA LEU A 345 22.26 -1.46 -5.75
C LEU A 345 22.39 -0.54 -4.54
N TYR A 346 21.80 0.63 -4.60
CA TYR A 346 21.78 1.60 -3.50
C TYR A 346 20.53 1.43 -2.63
N ALA A 347 20.73 1.58 -1.33
CA ALA A 347 19.66 1.69 -0.34
C ALA A 347 19.76 3.05 0.35
N LEU A 348 18.70 3.83 0.22
CA LEU A 348 18.58 5.18 0.73
C LEU A 348 17.40 5.28 1.68
N ASN A 349 17.49 6.06 2.73
CA ASN A 349 16.33 6.41 3.53
C ASN A 349 15.34 7.19 2.66
N ALA A 350 14.11 6.73 2.53
CA ALA A 350 13.13 7.31 1.62
C ALA A 350 12.70 8.72 2.02
N ALA A 351 12.74 9.06 3.32
CA ALA A 351 12.28 10.35 3.81
C ALA A 351 13.29 11.48 3.57
N ASP A 352 14.61 11.20 3.72
CA ASP A 352 15.66 12.23 3.69
C ASP A 352 16.82 11.96 2.71
N GLY A 353 16.74 10.86 1.94
CA GLY A 353 17.75 10.49 0.95
C GLY A 353 19.09 10.04 1.53
N LYS A 354 19.20 9.87 2.86
CA LYS A 354 20.46 9.45 3.46
C LYS A 354 20.84 8.06 3.03
N PHE A 355 22.12 7.91 2.66
CA PHE A 355 22.72 6.64 2.32
C PHE A 355 22.67 5.68 3.52
N GLN A 356 22.22 4.45 3.27
CA GLN A 356 22.22 3.39 4.27
C GLN A 356 23.27 2.33 3.95
N TRP A 357 23.20 1.75 2.76
CA TRP A 357 24.17 0.79 2.25
C TRP A 357 24.14 0.73 0.72
N LYS A 358 25.19 0.15 0.13
CA LYS A 358 25.20 -0.28 -1.27
C LYS A 358 25.74 -1.70 -1.38
N TYR A 359 25.23 -2.42 -2.35
CA TYR A 359 25.72 -3.75 -2.73
C TYR A 359 26.31 -3.67 -4.13
N ALA A 360 27.56 -4.12 -4.30
CA ALA A 360 28.25 -4.15 -5.59
C ALA A 360 28.01 -5.50 -6.28
N ALA A 361 27.40 -5.46 -7.47
CA ALA A 361 27.38 -6.53 -8.45
C ALA A 361 28.59 -6.39 -9.41
N ASP A 362 28.76 -7.33 -10.34
CA ASP A 362 29.82 -7.27 -11.35
C ASP A 362 29.31 -6.66 -12.69
N GLY A 363 28.08 -6.19 -12.75
CA GLY A 363 27.45 -5.59 -13.94
C GLY A 363 26.33 -4.61 -13.60
N GLY A 364 25.96 -3.75 -14.56
CA GLY A 364 24.94 -2.71 -14.39
C GLY A 364 23.57 -3.27 -13.94
N ILE A 365 22.88 -2.54 -13.08
CA ILE A 365 21.58 -2.94 -12.54
C ILE A 365 20.50 -2.05 -13.11
N VAL A 366 19.75 -2.57 -14.10
CA VAL A 366 18.64 -1.87 -14.77
C VAL A 366 17.28 -2.41 -14.38
N SER A 367 17.23 -3.62 -13.81
CA SER A 367 15.99 -4.24 -13.33
C SER A 367 15.41 -3.49 -12.13
N ARG A 368 14.08 -3.46 -12.03
CA ARG A 368 13.42 -3.03 -10.79
C ARG A 368 13.59 -4.11 -9.73
N PRO A 369 14.13 -3.82 -8.56
CA PRO A 369 14.20 -4.77 -7.47
C PRO A 369 12.79 -5.17 -6.98
N VAL A 370 12.67 -6.35 -6.37
CA VAL A 370 11.48 -6.82 -5.66
C VAL A 370 11.87 -7.29 -4.27
N ALA A 371 11.01 -7.05 -3.29
CA ALA A 371 11.24 -7.46 -1.90
C ALA A 371 10.34 -8.64 -1.52
N TYR A 372 10.90 -9.59 -0.79
CA TYR A 372 10.17 -10.66 -0.14
C TYR A 372 10.93 -11.14 1.10
N ASP A 373 10.26 -11.22 2.24
CA ASP A 373 10.80 -11.73 3.52
C ASP A 373 12.20 -11.17 3.88
N ASP A 374 12.29 -9.85 4.04
CA ASP A 374 13.53 -9.10 4.35
C ASP A 374 14.69 -9.30 3.33
N THR A 375 14.39 -9.83 2.14
CA THR A 375 15.34 -10.01 1.05
C THR A 375 14.95 -9.20 -0.16
N ILE A 376 15.90 -8.52 -0.78
CA ILE A 376 15.77 -7.80 -2.04
C ILE A 376 16.33 -8.64 -3.16
N TYR A 377 15.53 -8.88 -4.19
CA TYR A 377 15.91 -9.64 -5.39
C TYR A 377 15.98 -8.72 -6.58
N PHE A 378 17.03 -8.83 -7.38
CA PHE A 378 17.22 -8.04 -8.61
C PHE A 378 18.09 -8.77 -9.61
N GLY A 379 17.86 -8.52 -10.89
CA GLY A 379 18.70 -8.99 -11.99
C GLY A 379 19.81 -7.98 -12.31
N SER A 380 20.96 -8.47 -12.75
CA SER A 380 22.10 -7.65 -13.15
C SER A 380 22.63 -8.08 -14.53
N GLU A 381 23.34 -7.16 -15.19
CA GLU A 381 24.05 -7.46 -16.44
C GLU A 381 25.30 -8.35 -16.25
N ASP A 382 25.61 -8.74 -15.01
CA ASP A 382 26.62 -9.75 -14.68
C ASP A 382 26.10 -11.20 -14.80
N HIS A 383 24.94 -11.40 -15.43
CA HIS A 383 24.28 -12.68 -15.65
C HIS A 383 23.75 -13.35 -14.37
N ARG A 384 23.46 -12.55 -13.31
CA ARG A 384 22.99 -13.10 -12.04
C ARG A 384 21.69 -12.46 -11.57
N LEU A 385 20.85 -13.28 -11.01
CA LEU A 385 19.83 -12.85 -10.06
C LEU A 385 20.48 -12.82 -8.67
N HIS A 386 20.49 -11.67 -8.03
CA HIS A 386 21.01 -11.49 -6.69
C HIS A 386 19.89 -11.46 -5.66
N ALA A 387 20.15 -12.07 -4.50
CA ALA A 387 19.32 -11.99 -3.30
C ALA A 387 20.15 -11.40 -2.17
N VAL A 388 19.81 -10.18 -1.74
CA VAL A 388 20.53 -9.46 -0.68
C VAL A 388 19.62 -9.15 0.48
N ASN A 389 20.16 -9.15 1.71
CA ASN A 389 19.40 -8.79 2.89
C ASN A 389 19.01 -7.31 2.84
N ALA A 390 17.72 -7.00 3.01
CA ALA A 390 17.16 -5.65 2.85
C ALA A 390 17.73 -4.62 3.83
N ARG A 391 18.17 -5.04 5.03
CA ARG A 391 18.67 -4.12 6.06
C ARG A 391 20.18 -3.86 5.95
N THR A 392 20.93 -4.89 5.51
CA THR A 392 22.40 -4.84 5.58
C THR A 392 23.08 -4.78 4.22
N GLY A 393 22.36 -5.02 3.13
CA GLY A 393 22.90 -5.14 1.78
C GLY A 393 23.83 -6.35 1.57
N LYS A 394 23.91 -7.29 2.52
CA LYS A 394 24.78 -8.46 2.38
C LYS A 394 24.14 -9.49 1.45
N LEU A 395 24.96 -10.07 0.56
CA LEU A 395 24.53 -11.15 -0.31
C LEU A 395 24.08 -12.36 0.53
N SER A 396 22.88 -12.84 0.26
CA SER A 396 22.37 -14.10 0.79
C SER A 396 22.70 -15.26 -0.16
N TRP A 397 22.34 -15.10 -1.43
CA TRP A 397 22.65 -16.05 -2.50
C TRP A 397 22.51 -15.39 -3.88
N SER A 398 23.00 -16.05 -4.92
CA SER A 398 22.80 -15.65 -6.31
C SER A 398 22.51 -16.85 -7.20
N TYR A 399 21.78 -16.60 -8.30
CA TYR A 399 21.49 -17.61 -9.33
C TYR A 399 22.03 -17.12 -10.68
N TYR A 400 22.69 -18.01 -11.44
CA TYR A 400 23.36 -17.71 -12.70
C TYR A 400 22.50 -18.05 -13.91
N THR A 401 22.48 -17.12 -14.90
CA THR A 401 21.98 -17.34 -16.25
C THR A 401 23.13 -17.31 -17.27
N GLU A 402 22.85 -17.72 -18.51
CA GLU A 402 23.89 -17.74 -19.55
C GLU A 402 24.17 -16.36 -20.14
N ASP A 403 23.24 -15.36 -19.93
CA ASP A 403 23.40 -13.99 -20.40
C ASP A 403 22.72 -13.02 -19.41
N ARG A 404 22.73 -11.73 -19.72
CA ARG A 404 22.30 -10.60 -18.87
C ARG A 404 20.85 -10.71 -18.42
N ILE A 405 20.57 -10.25 -17.21
CA ILE A 405 19.20 -10.16 -16.67
C ILE A 405 18.78 -8.68 -16.61
N ARG A 406 17.98 -8.25 -17.59
CA ARG A 406 17.40 -6.90 -17.68
C ARG A 406 15.93 -6.85 -17.29
N SER A 407 15.28 -7.99 -17.32
CA SER A 407 13.90 -8.17 -16.84
C SER A 407 13.82 -7.95 -15.34
N SER A 408 12.77 -7.31 -14.88
CA SER A 408 12.51 -7.14 -13.43
C SER A 408 11.87 -8.41 -12.87
N PRO A 409 12.42 -8.97 -11.79
CA PRO A 409 11.87 -10.18 -11.18
C PRO A 409 10.48 -9.96 -10.61
N ARG A 410 9.67 -11.01 -10.60
CA ARG A 410 8.35 -11.08 -9.96
C ARG A 410 8.27 -12.31 -9.07
N ILE A 411 7.58 -12.17 -7.95
CA ILE A 411 7.44 -13.22 -6.95
C ILE A 411 5.99 -13.66 -6.85
N ALA A 412 5.76 -14.95 -6.96
CA ALA A 412 4.50 -15.62 -6.68
C ALA A 412 4.74 -17.08 -6.33
N ASP A 413 3.88 -17.66 -5.47
CA ASP A 413 3.88 -19.08 -5.11
C ASP A 413 5.29 -19.60 -4.74
N ASN A 414 6.02 -18.87 -3.91
CA ASN A 414 7.37 -19.18 -3.45
C ASN A 414 8.43 -19.29 -4.56
N HIS A 415 8.16 -18.70 -5.74
CA HIS A 415 9.08 -18.67 -6.88
C HIS A 415 9.35 -17.23 -7.34
N ILE A 416 10.56 -17.04 -7.87
CA ILE A 416 10.96 -15.80 -8.55
C ILE A 416 10.96 -16.10 -10.04
N PHE A 417 10.21 -15.30 -10.80
CA PHE A 417 10.12 -15.38 -12.26
C PHE A 417 10.81 -14.17 -12.88
N PHE A 418 11.67 -14.40 -13.85
CA PHE A 418 12.36 -13.33 -14.58
C PHE A 418 12.84 -13.82 -15.95
N GLY A 419 12.98 -12.91 -16.89
CA GLY A 419 13.56 -13.19 -18.20
C GLY A 419 15.05 -12.88 -18.25
N SER A 420 15.77 -13.55 -19.14
CA SER A 420 17.18 -13.30 -19.42
C SER A 420 17.43 -13.11 -20.92
N ASP A 421 18.52 -12.43 -21.25
CA ASP A 421 19.00 -12.31 -22.65
C ASP A 421 19.46 -13.66 -23.20
N ASP A 422 19.61 -14.69 -22.36
CA ASP A 422 19.88 -16.08 -22.79
C ASP A 422 18.69 -16.76 -23.50
N GLY A 423 17.59 -16.07 -23.63
CA GLY A 423 16.40 -16.56 -24.34
C GLY A 423 15.39 -17.28 -23.47
N HIS A 424 15.57 -17.34 -22.15
CA HIS A 424 14.69 -18.10 -21.27
C HIS A 424 13.91 -17.20 -20.30
N LEU A 425 12.70 -17.64 -19.97
CA LEU A 425 12.03 -17.28 -18.73
C LEU A 425 12.44 -18.28 -17.65
N HIS A 426 13.04 -17.81 -16.58
CA HIS A 426 13.48 -18.61 -15.44
C HIS A 426 12.47 -18.56 -14.30
N ALA A 427 12.28 -19.70 -13.63
CA ALA A 427 11.57 -19.84 -12.37
C ALA A 427 12.52 -20.41 -11.32
N VAL A 428 12.82 -19.65 -10.28
CA VAL A 428 13.72 -20.03 -9.20
C VAL A 428 12.93 -20.17 -7.91
N ASN A 429 13.04 -21.30 -7.24
CA ASN A 429 12.39 -21.52 -5.94
C ASN A 429 13.14 -20.77 -4.84
N ILE A 430 12.42 -19.93 -4.08
CA ILE A 430 12.99 -19.03 -3.06
C ILE A 430 13.61 -19.81 -1.89
N GLU A 431 12.93 -20.85 -1.38
CA GLU A 431 13.42 -21.63 -0.23
C GLU A 431 14.59 -22.53 -0.61
N ALA A 432 14.51 -23.15 -1.80
CA ALA A 432 15.54 -24.07 -2.27
C ALA A 432 16.76 -23.35 -2.87
N ASN A 433 16.65 -22.05 -3.17
CA ASN A 433 17.69 -21.23 -3.82
C ASN A 433 18.21 -21.83 -5.15
N ARG A 434 17.32 -22.48 -5.92
CA ARG A 434 17.69 -23.17 -7.15
C ARG A 434 16.60 -23.10 -8.21
N GLU A 435 16.99 -23.38 -9.45
CA GLU A 435 16.06 -23.48 -10.57
C GLU A 435 14.94 -24.51 -10.26
N ALA A 436 13.70 -24.08 -10.43
CA ALA A 436 12.56 -24.97 -10.48
C ALA A 436 12.32 -25.45 -11.91
N TRP A 437 12.34 -24.52 -12.85
CA TRP A 437 12.30 -24.77 -14.29
C TRP A 437 12.75 -23.51 -15.06
N LYS A 438 13.08 -23.70 -16.35
CA LYS A 438 13.25 -22.63 -17.32
C LYS A 438 12.47 -22.93 -18.59
N PHE A 439 11.96 -21.91 -19.26
CA PHE A 439 11.22 -22.00 -20.50
C PHE A 439 12.00 -21.31 -21.62
N ASP A 440 12.32 -22.04 -22.70
CA ASP A 440 12.99 -21.51 -23.88
C ASP A 440 11.99 -20.74 -24.76
N ALA A 441 12.14 -19.41 -24.81
CA ALA A 441 11.36 -18.51 -25.67
C ALA A 441 11.98 -18.37 -27.09
N GLY A 442 13.15 -18.95 -27.32
CA GLY A 442 13.89 -18.91 -28.59
C GLY A 442 14.52 -17.57 -28.93
N SER A 443 14.50 -16.61 -28.01
CA SER A 443 15.00 -15.25 -28.20
C SER A 443 15.02 -14.48 -26.86
N PRO A 444 15.91 -13.47 -26.68
CA PRO A 444 16.04 -12.71 -25.43
C PRO A 444 14.71 -12.30 -24.80
N VAL A 445 14.56 -12.53 -23.50
CA VAL A 445 13.37 -12.19 -22.72
C VAL A 445 13.68 -10.99 -21.83
N ARG A 446 13.44 -9.77 -22.34
CA ARG A 446 13.61 -8.50 -21.60
C ARG A 446 12.34 -7.99 -20.97
N SER A 447 11.20 -8.49 -21.42
CA SER A 447 9.90 -8.25 -20.81
C SER A 447 9.88 -8.81 -19.39
N SER A 448 9.48 -7.99 -18.41
CA SER A 448 9.24 -8.52 -17.06
C SER A 448 7.93 -9.30 -17.05
N PRO A 449 7.88 -10.48 -16.45
CA PRO A 449 6.65 -11.28 -16.45
C PRO A 449 5.54 -10.60 -15.64
N PHE A 450 4.30 -10.69 -16.12
CA PHE A 450 3.11 -10.38 -15.35
C PHE A 450 2.48 -11.68 -14.85
N ILE A 451 2.15 -11.72 -13.57
CA ILE A 451 1.71 -12.94 -12.91
C ILE A 451 0.30 -12.74 -12.39
N THR A 452 -0.61 -13.64 -12.76
CA THR A 452 -1.96 -13.76 -12.19
C THR A 452 -2.00 -14.98 -11.25
N ASN A 453 -3.12 -15.28 -10.66
CA ASN A 453 -3.26 -16.46 -9.79
C ASN A 453 -3.04 -17.81 -10.52
N GLU A 454 -3.13 -17.84 -11.85
CA GLU A 454 -3.09 -19.08 -12.62
C GLU A 454 -2.01 -19.09 -13.71
N LEU A 455 -1.64 -17.91 -14.25
CA LEU A 455 -0.87 -17.79 -15.48
C LEU A 455 0.21 -16.73 -15.38
N ILE A 456 1.28 -16.93 -16.16
CA ILE A 456 2.42 -16.04 -16.34
C ILE A 456 2.41 -15.53 -17.77
N TYR A 457 2.56 -14.23 -17.97
CA TYR A 457 2.53 -13.57 -19.28
C TYR A 457 3.83 -12.79 -19.50
N PHE A 458 4.44 -12.94 -20.68
CA PHE A 458 5.65 -12.19 -21.05
C PHE A 458 5.86 -12.15 -22.55
N GLY A 459 6.65 -11.20 -23.02
CA GLY A 459 7.08 -11.07 -24.41
C GLY A 459 8.56 -11.41 -24.60
N CYS A 460 8.98 -11.68 -25.85
CA CYS A 460 10.38 -11.84 -26.22
C CYS A 460 10.77 -11.01 -27.44
N GLU A 461 12.06 -10.91 -27.70
CA GLU A 461 12.57 -10.11 -28.84
C GLU A 461 12.24 -10.69 -30.22
N ALA A 462 11.87 -11.95 -30.33
CA ALA A 462 11.31 -12.49 -31.57
C ALA A 462 9.91 -11.95 -31.90
N GLY A 463 9.27 -11.27 -30.95
CA GLY A 463 7.90 -10.75 -31.11
C GLY A 463 6.83 -11.77 -30.72
N ASP A 464 7.20 -12.79 -29.97
CA ASP A 464 6.26 -13.73 -29.38
C ASP A 464 5.82 -13.24 -28.00
N PHE A 465 4.53 -13.35 -27.77
CA PHE A 465 3.90 -13.11 -26.48
C PHE A 465 3.31 -14.43 -25.96
N PHE A 466 3.77 -14.86 -24.81
CA PHE A 466 3.46 -16.16 -24.24
C PHE A 466 2.54 -16.04 -23.03
N SER A 467 1.72 -17.06 -22.83
CA SER A 467 1.07 -17.39 -21.57
C SER A 467 1.47 -18.78 -21.14
N LEU A 468 2.03 -18.90 -19.93
CA LEU A 468 2.42 -20.17 -19.31
C LEU A 468 1.61 -20.42 -18.04
N ASP A 469 1.48 -21.70 -17.64
CA ASP A 469 1.12 -22.03 -16.26
C ASP A 469 2.35 -21.98 -15.34
N TYR A 470 2.13 -22.13 -14.04
CA TYR A 470 3.20 -22.10 -13.03
C TYR A 470 4.20 -23.26 -13.12
N ARG A 471 3.92 -24.27 -13.99
CA ARG A 471 4.83 -25.38 -14.28
C ARG A 471 5.67 -25.13 -15.54
N GLY A 472 5.52 -23.97 -16.17
CA GLY A 472 6.23 -23.61 -17.41
C GLY A 472 5.59 -24.18 -18.69
N ASN A 473 4.37 -24.73 -18.63
CA ASN A 473 3.70 -25.23 -19.84
C ASN A 473 3.00 -24.11 -20.59
N VAL A 474 3.19 -24.02 -21.90
CA VAL A 474 2.53 -23.05 -22.77
C VAL A 474 1.02 -23.29 -22.80
N LYS A 475 0.24 -22.27 -22.51
CA LYS A 475 -1.21 -22.26 -22.70
C LYS A 475 -1.57 -21.74 -24.09
N TRP A 476 -0.94 -20.65 -24.47
CA TRP A 476 -1.06 -20.07 -25.78
C TRP A 476 0.15 -19.16 -26.10
N ARG A 477 0.28 -18.83 -27.39
CA ARG A 477 1.29 -17.92 -27.94
C ARG A 477 0.63 -17.00 -28.96
N TYR A 478 0.91 -15.70 -28.88
CA TYR A 478 0.53 -14.69 -29.87
C TYR A 478 1.78 -14.15 -30.55
N LYS A 479 1.73 -13.89 -31.87
CA LYS A 479 2.86 -13.38 -32.64
C LYS A 479 2.59 -11.94 -33.07
N ALA A 480 3.35 -10.96 -32.53
CA ALA A 480 3.43 -9.60 -33.05
C ALA A 480 4.40 -9.52 -34.24
N LYS A 481 4.39 -8.41 -34.94
CA LYS A 481 5.25 -8.26 -36.13
C LYS A 481 6.72 -8.00 -35.82
N ARG A 482 7.03 -7.48 -34.62
CA ARG A 482 8.38 -7.15 -34.14
C ARG A 482 8.49 -7.40 -32.64
N ASN A 483 9.67 -7.16 -32.09
CA ASN A 483 10.05 -7.39 -30.70
C ASN A 483 9.01 -6.87 -29.70
N ILE A 484 8.84 -7.65 -28.61
CA ILE A 484 8.06 -7.28 -27.44
C ILE A 484 9.01 -7.22 -26.25
N THR A 485 9.47 -6.02 -25.90
CA THR A 485 10.34 -5.76 -24.75
C THR A 485 9.58 -5.11 -23.61
N SER A 486 8.38 -4.57 -23.87
CA SER A 486 7.49 -4.04 -22.85
C SER A 486 7.01 -5.15 -21.92
N SER A 487 6.88 -4.85 -20.63
CA SER A 487 6.21 -5.74 -19.69
C SER A 487 4.69 -5.65 -19.89
N PRO A 488 3.97 -6.76 -19.88
CA PRO A 488 2.53 -6.73 -20.05
C PRO A 488 1.80 -6.23 -18.80
N TRP A 489 0.57 -5.80 -19.01
CA TRP A 489 -0.42 -5.57 -17.95
C TRP A 489 -1.62 -6.47 -18.21
N VAL A 490 -2.10 -7.20 -17.18
CA VAL A 490 -3.27 -8.07 -17.32
C VAL A 490 -4.34 -7.63 -16.33
N GLN A 491 -5.52 -7.34 -16.86
CA GLN A 491 -6.69 -6.91 -16.08
C GLN A 491 -7.97 -7.32 -16.80
N ASP A 492 -9.00 -7.71 -16.06
CA ASP A 492 -10.33 -8.05 -16.59
C ASP A 492 -10.28 -9.05 -17.75
N ASN A 493 -9.42 -10.06 -17.64
CA ASN A 493 -9.18 -11.11 -18.66
C ASN A 493 -8.61 -10.58 -19.99
N VAL A 494 -7.98 -9.41 -20.00
CA VAL A 494 -7.29 -8.85 -21.16
C VAL A 494 -5.82 -8.60 -20.81
N ALA A 495 -4.91 -9.04 -21.68
CA ALA A 495 -3.49 -8.75 -21.59
C ALA A 495 -3.12 -7.65 -22.58
N TYR A 496 -2.47 -6.59 -22.08
CA TYR A 496 -2.03 -5.43 -22.83
C TYR A 496 -0.51 -5.40 -22.92
N PHE A 497 0.05 -5.15 -24.08
CA PHE A 497 1.50 -5.00 -24.29
C PHE A 497 1.81 -4.11 -25.49
N CYS A 498 2.97 -3.46 -25.48
CA CYS A 498 3.48 -2.69 -26.60
C CYS A 498 4.51 -3.48 -27.40
N SER A 499 4.64 -3.20 -28.68
CA SER A 499 5.66 -3.78 -29.56
C SER A 499 6.41 -2.70 -30.33
N ILE A 500 7.64 -3.02 -30.71
CA ILE A 500 8.47 -2.17 -31.58
C ILE A 500 7.86 -2.02 -33.01
N ASP A 501 6.78 -2.73 -33.31
CA ASP A 501 6.00 -2.52 -34.55
C ASP A 501 5.04 -1.32 -34.48
N SER A 502 5.18 -0.48 -33.46
CA SER A 502 4.38 0.72 -33.21
C SER A 502 2.92 0.44 -32.81
N HIS A 503 2.63 -0.69 -32.22
CA HIS A 503 1.29 -1.00 -31.75
C HIS A 503 1.23 -1.31 -30.25
N LEU A 504 0.18 -0.84 -29.62
CA LEU A 504 -0.35 -1.35 -28.36
C LEU A 504 -1.38 -2.44 -28.68
N TYR A 505 -1.22 -3.60 -28.10
CA TYR A 505 -2.07 -4.77 -28.31
C TYR A 505 -2.93 -5.05 -27.09
N ALA A 506 -4.15 -5.50 -27.33
CA ALA A 506 -5.01 -6.14 -26.35
C ALA A 506 -5.40 -7.53 -26.84
N VAL A 507 -5.05 -8.56 -26.07
CA VAL A 507 -5.37 -9.94 -26.35
C VAL A 507 -6.16 -10.55 -25.21
N ASP A 508 -7.05 -11.48 -25.51
CA ASP A 508 -7.77 -12.24 -24.48
C ASP A 508 -6.76 -13.06 -23.66
N ALA A 509 -6.75 -12.88 -22.35
CA ALA A 509 -5.75 -13.44 -21.48
C ALA A 509 -5.84 -14.98 -21.33
N LYS A 510 -6.99 -15.59 -21.62
CA LYS A 510 -7.19 -17.05 -21.56
C LYS A 510 -6.86 -17.76 -22.87
N SER A 511 -7.18 -17.13 -23.99
CA SER A 511 -7.06 -17.77 -25.31
C SER A 511 -5.93 -17.23 -26.18
N GLY A 512 -5.39 -16.02 -25.87
CA GLY A 512 -4.40 -15.35 -26.69
C GLY A 512 -4.95 -14.72 -27.97
N TRP A 513 -6.28 -14.71 -28.17
CA TRP A 513 -6.90 -14.10 -29.35
C TRP A 513 -6.79 -12.59 -29.30
N LEU A 514 -6.46 -11.99 -30.46
CA LEU A 514 -6.43 -10.54 -30.61
C LEU A 514 -7.85 -9.97 -30.44
N ILE A 515 -8.00 -9.06 -29.46
CA ILE A 515 -9.23 -8.27 -29.28
C ILE A 515 -9.14 -7.04 -30.14
N TRP A 516 -8.09 -6.24 -29.97
CA TRP A 516 -7.80 -5.05 -30.78
C TRP A 516 -6.32 -4.68 -30.70
N ARG A 517 -5.92 -3.74 -31.56
CA ARG A 517 -4.63 -3.06 -31.52
C ARG A 517 -4.79 -1.58 -31.82
N PHE A 518 -4.03 -0.76 -31.12
CA PHE A 518 -3.94 0.69 -31.32
C PHE A 518 -2.60 1.04 -31.95
N ARG A 519 -2.61 1.87 -33.01
CA ARG A 519 -1.39 2.26 -33.72
C ARG A 519 -0.84 3.57 -33.17
N MET A 520 0.42 3.58 -32.73
CA MET A 520 1.23 4.76 -32.41
C MET A 520 2.03 5.22 -33.64
N GLU A 521 2.58 6.44 -33.58
CA GLU A 521 3.33 6.99 -34.72
C GLU A 521 4.73 6.38 -34.85
N LYS A 522 5.36 5.97 -33.73
CA LYS A 522 6.67 5.30 -33.69
C LYS A 522 6.65 4.10 -32.72
N PRO A 523 7.71 3.29 -32.70
CA PRO A 523 7.85 2.16 -31.79
C PRO A 523 7.68 2.51 -30.31
N SER A 524 7.20 1.56 -29.51
CA SER A 524 7.14 1.69 -28.06
C SER A 524 7.80 0.47 -27.37
N ILE A 525 8.61 0.77 -26.37
CA ILE A 525 9.18 -0.18 -25.43
C ILE A 525 8.55 -0.04 -24.03
N VAL A 526 7.65 0.93 -23.89
CA VAL A 526 7.01 1.32 -22.64
C VAL A 526 6.00 0.26 -22.22
N SER A 527 6.06 -0.14 -20.97
CA SER A 527 5.06 -1.04 -20.41
C SER A 527 3.76 -0.28 -20.14
N PRO A 528 2.63 -0.71 -20.73
CA PRO A 528 1.35 -0.07 -20.51
C PRO A 528 0.88 -0.33 -19.08
N ILE A 529 0.13 0.62 -18.52
CA ILE A 529 -0.62 0.44 -17.27
C ILE A 529 -2.09 0.72 -17.51
N VAL A 530 -2.96 0.05 -16.77
CA VAL A 530 -4.42 0.23 -16.88
C VAL A 530 -4.99 0.68 -15.56
N VAL A 531 -5.71 1.80 -15.57
CA VAL A 531 -6.44 2.34 -14.42
C VAL A 531 -7.80 2.81 -14.92
N ASP A 532 -8.89 2.47 -14.26
CA ASP A 532 -10.27 2.90 -14.58
C ASP A 532 -10.63 2.77 -16.07
N ASN A 533 -10.27 1.66 -16.73
CA ASN A 533 -10.42 1.42 -18.16
C ASN A 533 -9.62 2.38 -19.09
N ILE A 534 -8.67 3.14 -18.58
CA ILE A 534 -7.74 3.95 -19.37
C ILE A 534 -6.38 3.26 -19.39
N ILE A 535 -5.86 3.01 -20.59
CA ILE A 535 -4.51 2.49 -20.77
C ILE A 535 -3.59 3.68 -21.01
N LEU A 536 -2.53 3.76 -20.22
CA LEU A 536 -1.49 4.77 -20.36
C LEU A 536 -0.21 4.12 -20.87
N THR A 537 0.41 4.72 -21.87
CA THR A 537 1.69 4.28 -22.42
C THR A 537 2.46 5.44 -23.03
N GLY A 538 3.75 5.24 -23.31
CA GLY A 538 4.60 6.19 -24.01
C GLY A 538 5.13 5.61 -25.30
N SER A 539 5.76 6.44 -26.15
CA SER A 539 6.33 6.01 -27.42
C SER A 539 7.59 6.80 -27.79
N ALA A 540 8.38 6.24 -28.69
CA ALA A 540 9.54 6.90 -29.28
C ALA A 540 9.18 8.11 -30.16
N ASP A 541 7.89 8.33 -30.45
CA ASP A 541 7.42 9.57 -31.07
C ASP A 541 7.39 10.76 -30.10
N GLY A 542 7.59 10.49 -28.79
CA GLY A 542 7.56 11.50 -27.73
C GLY A 542 6.17 11.81 -27.22
N ASN A 543 5.16 11.00 -27.53
CA ASN A 543 3.83 11.15 -26.97
C ASN A 543 3.62 10.20 -25.78
N ILE A 544 2.93 10.70 -24.77
CA ILE A 544 2.26 9.92 -23.74
C ILE A 544 0.81 9.77 -24.22
N TYR A 545 0.33 8.54 -24.34
CA TYR A 545 -1.01 8.22 -24.85
C TYR A 545 -1.91 7.72 -23.72
N ALA A 546 -3.17 8.14 -23.75
CA ALA A 546 -4.26 7.52 -23.03
C ALA A 546 -5.26 6.93 -24.02
N VAL A 547 -5.52 5.64 -23.88
CA VAL A 547 -6.37 4.86 -24.77
C VAL A 547 -7.47 4.19 -23.97
N ASP A 548 -8.72 4.27 -24.44
CA ASP A 548 -9.84 3.56 -23.83
C ASP A 548 -9.67 2.04 -24.02
N ALA A 549 -9.66 1.30 -22.90
CA ALA A 549 -9.35 -0.13 -22.89
C ALA A 549 -10.38 -1.00 -23.63
N LYS A 550 -11.63 -0.53 -23.77
CA LYS A 550 -12.71 -1.28 -24.43
C LYS A 550 -12.79 -0.97 -25.91
N SER A 551 -12.70 0.29 -26.29
CA SER A 551 -12.94 0.74 -27.66
C SER A 551 -11.67 0.96 -28.49
N ALA A 552 -10.49 0.87 -27.89
CA ALA A 552 -9.20 1.22 -28.49
C ALA A 552 -9.13 2.67 -29.03
N LYS A 553 -10.02 3.56 -28.57
CA LYS A 553 -10.00 4.95 -28.96
C LYS A 553 -9.01 5.74 -28.14
N GLU A 554 -8.26 6.61 -28.80
CA GLU A 554 -7.45 7.60 -28.10
C GLU A 554 -8.35 8.57 -27.35
N LEU A 555 -8.10 8.71 -26.05
CA LEU A 555 -8.79 9.69 -25.20
C LEU A 555 -8.05 11.03 -25.21
N TRP A 556 -6.74 10.96 -25.05
CA TRP A 556 -5.84 12.10 -25.13
C TRP A 556 -4.41 11.65 -25.42
N ARG A 557 -3.60 12.58 -25.91
CA ARG A 557 -2.15 12.46 -25.97
C ARG A 557 -1.49 13.73 -25.47
N PHE A 558 -0.32 13.59 -24.88
CA PHE A 558 0.53 14.70 -24.48
C PHE A 558 1.90 14.56 -25.14
N LYS A 559 2.34 15.63 -25.80
CA LYS A 559 3.62 15.69 -26.51
C LYS A 559 4.73 16.18 -25.59
N THR A 560 5.77 15.38 -25.41
CA THR A 560 7.07 15.75 -24.83
C THR A 560 8.05 16.17 -25.91
N ASN A 561 9.22 16.72 -25.55
CA ASN A 561 10.20 17.16 -26.52
C ASN A 561 11.09 16.03 -27.08
N HIS A 562 11.07 14.85 -26.46
CA HIS A 562 11.84 13.68 -26.91
C HIS A 562 11.10 12.38 -26.61
N GLN A 563 11.73 11.23 -26.85
CA GLN A 563 11.15 9.89 -26.61
C GLN A 563 10.70 9.70 -25.17
N VAL A 564 9.62 8.95 -24.97
CA VAL A 564 9.14 8.48 -23.69
C VAL A 564 9.49 7.00 -23.59
N ASN A 565 10.44 6.66 -22.72
CA ASN A 565 10.96 5.28 -22.53
C ASN A 565 10.55 4.71 -21.17
N GLY A 566 10.35 5.56 -20.15
CA GLY A 566 9.86 5.16 -18.85
C GLY A 566 8.36 4.85 -18.85
N SER A 567 7.96 3.81 -18.15
CA SER A 567 6.53 3.49 -18.00
C SER A 567 5.86 4.52 -17.08
N PRO A 568 4.63 4.95 -17.39
CA PRO A 568 3.91 5.90 -16.55
C PRO A 568 3.57 5.29 -15.19
N ALA A 569 3.50 6.14 -14.16
CA ALA A 569 2.93 5.81 -12.87
C ALA A 569 1.70 6.67 -12.62
N VAL A 570 0.65 6.09 -12.04
CA VAL A 570 -0.57 6.82 -11.67
C VAL A 570 -0.68 6.89 -10.16
N TYR A 571 -0.92 8.08 -9.67
CA TYR A 571 -1.19 8.30 -8.26
C TYR A 571 -2.25 9.39 -8.12
N LYS A 572 -3.33 9.08 -7.39
CA LYS A 572 -4.53 9.94 -7.30
C LYS A 572 -5.05 10.27 -8.71
N ASP A 573 -5.17 11.55 -9.05
CA ASP A 573 -5.65 12.05 -10.33
C ASP A 573 -4.51 12.51 -11.29
N CYS A 574 -3.28 12.04 -11.03
CA CYS A 574 -2.07 12.39 -11.77
C CYS A 574 -1.40 11.20 -12.44
N VAL A 575 -0.84 11.45 -13.62
CA VAL A 575 0.08 10.56 -14.34
C VAL A 575 1.47 11.16 -14.29
N TYR A 576 2.44 10.37 -13.85
CA TYR A 576 3.85 10.74 -13.81
C TYR A 576 4.61 9.96 -14.85
N CYS A 577 5.39 10.65 -15.69
CA CYS A 577 6.13 10.01 -16.77
C CYS A 577 7.44 10.72 -17.04
N GLY A 578 8.54 9.96 -17.10
CA GLY A 578 9.86 10.46 -17.49
C GLY A 578 10.03 10.49 -19.00
N SER A 579 10.81 11.43 -19.49
CA SER A 579 11.17 11.55 -20.92
C SER A 579 12.68 11.68 -21.09
N VAL A 580 13.15 11.27 -22.26
CA VAL A 580 14.55 11.42 -22.68
C VAL A 580 14.95 12.90 -22.84
N ASP A 581 14.00 13.82 -22.83
CA ASP A 581 14.27 15.28 -22.80
C ASP A 581 14.71 15.81 -21.43
N GLY A 582 14.87 14.91 -20.44
CA GLY A 582 15.30 15.26 -19.10
C GLY A 582 14.16 15.77 -18.19
N ASN A 583 12.91 15.73 -18.63
CA ASN A 583 11.80 16.18 -17.80
C ASN A 583 11.01 14.99 -17.23
N LEU A 584 10.64 15.10 -15.96
CA LEU A 584 9.55 14.37 -15.37
C LEU A 584 8.27 15.18 -15.52
N TYR A 585 7.26 14.62 -16.16
CA TYR A 585 5.98 15.25 -16.40
C TYR A 585 4.93 14.73 -15.42
N CYS A 586 4.14 15.63 -14.85
CA CYS A 586 2.91 15.33 -14.12
C CYS A 586 1.72 15.85 -14.92
N LEU A 587 0.87 14.94 -15.36
CA LEU A 587 -0.31 15.23 -16.16
C LEU A 587 -1.58 14.89 -15.39
N GLU A 588 -2.65 15.64 -15.65
CA GLU A 588 -3.98 15.28 -15.16
C GLU A 588 -4.46 13.99 -15.83
N TYR A 589 -4.80 13.00 -15.03
CA TYR A 589 -5.09 11.64 -15.48
C TYR A 589 -6.19 11.54 -16.54
N LYS A 590 -7.29 12.29 -16.37
CA LYS A 590 -8.46 12.19 -17.28
C LYS A 590 -8.32 13.00 -18.57
N THR A 591 -7.52 14.06 -18.57
CA THR A 591 -7.47 15.02 -19.67
C THR A 591 -6.11 15.11 -20.37
N GLY A 592 -5.05 14.57 -19.74
CA GLY A 592 -3.67 14.71 -20.22
C GLY A 592 -3.12 16.13 -20.09
N ARG A 593 -3.82 17.05 -19.41
CA ARG A 593 -3.35 18.42 -19.20
C ARG A 593 -2.13 18.44 -18.29
N LEU A 594 -1.09 19.18 -18.69
CA LEU A 594 0.11 19.37 -17.87
C LEU A 594 -0.25 20.11 -16.57
N ARG A 595 0.08 19.51 -15.44
CA ARG A 595 0.04 20.16 -14.13
C ARG A 595 1.36 20.83 -13.81
N TRP A 596 2.45 20.06 -13.94
CA TRP A 596 3.79 20.53 -13.75
C TRP A 596 4.81 19.62 -14.47
N LYS A 597 6.02 20.10 -14.59
CA LYS A 597 7.17 19.32 -15.01
C LYS A 597 8.39 19.69 -14.16
N TYR A 598 9.27 18.73 -13.95
CA TYR A 598 10.55 18.93 -13.28
C TYR A 598 11.67 18.55 -14.23
N GLU A 599 12.65 19.46 -14.39
CA GLU A 599 13.76 19.29 -15.30
C GLU A 599 14.99 18.79 -14.55
N THR A 600 15.51 17.63 -14.99
CA THR A 600 16.81 17.08 -14.58
C THR A 600 17.86 17.42 -15.62
N LYS A 601 19.15 17.19 -15.30
CA LYS A 601 20.24 17.50 -16.23
C LYS A 601 20.54 16.37 -17.22
N GLY A 602 19.82 15.28 -17.18
CA GLY A 602 19.97 14.11 -18.05
C GLY A 602 18.65 13.43 -18.36
N PRO A 603 18.64 12.49 -19.33
CA PRO A 603 17.46 11.72 -19.68
C PRO A 603 16.83 10.99 -18.48
N ILE A 604 15.51 10.89 -18.46
CA ILE A 604 14.77 10.04 -17.54
C ILE A 604 14.20 8.86 -18.32
N THR A 605 14.83 7.71 -18.21
CA THR A 605 14.45 6.48 -18.91
C THR A 605 13.80 5.43 -17.99
N GLY A 606 14.06 5.52 -16.70
CA GLY A 606 13.41 4.70 -15.67
C GLY A 606 11.96 5.14 -15.40
N SER A 607 11.16 4.22 -14.89
CA SER A 607 9.80 4.54 -14.47
C SER A 607 9.82 5.21 -13.10
N PRO A 608 9.02 6.28 -12.87
CA PRO A 608 8.88 6.87 -11.56
C PRO A 608 8.13 5.92 -10.61
N LEU A 609 8.49 5.97 -9.34
CA LEU A 609 7.73 5.36 -8.24
C LEU A 609 7.03 6.50 -7.48
N VAL A 610 5.73 6.37 -7.28
CA VAL A 610 4.98 7.33 -6.47
C VAL A 610 4.42 6.64 -5.25
N TYR A 611 4.72 7.19 -4.09
CA TYR A 611 4.25 6.67 -2.82
C TYR A 611 4.18 7.83 -1.81
N ASP A 612 3.06 7.92 -1.09
CA ASP A 612 2.84 8.89 -0.01
C ASP A 612 3.15 10.34 -0.40
N ASP A 613 2.58 10.78 -1.52
CA ASP A 613 2.75 12.12 -2.10
C ASP A 613 4.22 12.46 -2.48
N ILE A 614 5.09 11.45 -2.61
CA ILE A 614 6.47 11.61 -3.06
C ILE A 614 6.68 10.82 -4.35
N VAL A 615 7.27 11.48 -5.34
CA VAL A 615 7.73 10.84 -6.59
C VAL A 615 9.22 10.59 -6.49
N TYR A 616 9.63 9.34 -6.62
CA TYR A 616 11.02 8.93 -6.71
C TYR A 616 11.38 8.59 -8.14
N VAL A 617 12.45 9.16 -8.66
CA VAL A 617 12.90 8.90 -10.03
C VAL A 617 14.41 8.97 -10.15
N GLY A 618 15.00 8.06 -10.91
CA GLY A 618 16.40 8.10 -11.30
C GLY A 618 16.59 8.80 -12.64
N SER A 619 17.67 9.52 -12.81
CA SER A 619 18.05 10.22 -14.04
C SER A 619 19.46 9.83 -14.52
N HIS A 620 19.74 9.99 -15.80
CA HIS A 620 21.09 9.79 -16.35
C HIS A 620 22.07 10.87 -15.95
N ASP A 621 21.65 11.91 -15.23
CA ASP A 621 22.55 12.89 -14.62
C ASP A 621 23.16 12.38 -13.30
N HIS A 622 23.04 11.09 -13.03
CA HIS A 622 23.55 10.37 -11.88
C HIS A 622 22.81 10.66 -10.56
N PHE A 623 21.64 11.30 -10.61
CA PHE A 623 20.87 11.59 -9.41
C PHE A 623 19.60 10.75 -9.29
N VAL A 624 19.31 10.35 -8.04
CA VAL A 624 17.98 9.93 -7.60
C VAL A 624 17.29 11.14 -6.99
N TYR A 625 16.12 11.46 -7.49
CA TYR A 625 15.32 12.58 -7.01
C TYR A 625 14.11 12.09 -6.23
N ALA A 626 13.78 12.76 -5.15
CA ALA A 626 12.50 12.69 -4.46
C ALA A 626 11.81 14.05 -4.56
N LEU A 627 10.66 14.08 -5.18
CA LEU A 627 9.88 15.28 -5.48
C LEU A 627 8.50 15.19 -4.83
N LEU A 628 7.92 16.33 -4.47
CA LEU A 628 6.53 16.37 -4.02
C LEU A 628 5.60 16.06 -5.20
N ALA A 629 4.67 15.06 -5.03
CA ALA A 629 3.76 14.56 -6.07
C ALA A 629 2.60 15.52 -6.39
#